data_a1ac13204eea1b991fc1d000120ff9fa
#
_entry.id   a1ac13204eea1b991fc1d000120ff9fa
#
_cell.length_a   1.000
_cell.length_b   1.000
_cell.length_c   1.000
_cell.angle_alpha   90.00
_cell.angle_beta   90.00
_cell.angle_gamma   90.00
#
_symmetry.space_group_name_H-M   'P 1'
#
loop_
_entity.id
_entity.type
_entity.pdbx_description
1 polymer ?
#
loop_
_entity_poly.entity_id
_entity_poly.type
_entity_poly.pdbx_seq_one_letter_code
_entity_poly.pdbx_strand_id
1 'polypeptide(L)'
;MTTIMHRAVRTATLAALVVVSPLVAQDRPDPYAAPYMESMTWTEIRDAIAGGKKVAIIPTGGTEQNGPHMVMGKHNYIVTFAAGVLAQRLGNALIAPTLQYVPEGDYNRPNWGDKPGVISLPDPAYEKVLDAAVRSLKVHGFTDIILIGDSGPNQRGMTSIAKALNAEWGGAGVRVHALTDYYEQGRILIRDYLNKTYGWSEQMVGSHAGTSDTSQLLYVFSQGIRKDKMAPNGGSPDAGVQGDPTKASPEIGKIAIDFKVNAAIKQFKAAMP
;
A
#
# COMPACT_ATOMS: atom_id res chain seq x y z
N MET A 1 -61.16 -54.33 30.57
CA MET A 1 -59.88 -53.78 31.02
C MET A 1 -58.96 -53.71 29.82
N THR A 2 -58.84 -52.52 29.20
CA THR A 2 -58.13 -52.35 27.96
C THR A 2 -56.97 -51.38 28.24
N THR A 3 -55.74 -51.90 28.17
CA THR A 3 -54.50 -51.19 28.49
C THR A 3 -54.03 -50.46 27.24
N ILE A 4 -54.00 -49.13 27.26
CA ILE A 4 -53.48 -48.28 26.19
C ILE A 4 -51.97 -48.05 26.41
N MET A 5 -51.14 -48.56 25.52
CA MET A 5 -49.69 -48.29 25.47
C MET A 5 -49.41 -46.99 24.72
N HIS A 6 -48.89 -46.00 25.42
CA HIS A 6 -48.39 -44.77 24.78
C HIS A 6 -46.97 -44.99 24.23
N ARG A 7 -46.82 -44.91 22.92
CA ARG A 7 -45.52 -44.83 22.24
C ARG A 7 -45.01 -43.38 22.30
N ALA A 8 -43.91 -43.16 22.96
CA ALA A 8 -43.20 -41.87 22.91
C ALA A 8 -42.36 -41.81 21.66
N VAL A 9 -42.65 -40.86 20.78
CA VAL A 9 -41.83 -40.52 19.60
C VAL A 9 -40.74 -39.56 20.08
N ARG A 10 -39.50 -40.01 20.04
CA ARG A 10 -38.31 -39.17 20.27
C ARG A 10 -37.90 -38.53 18.95
N THR A 11 -38.13 -37.23 18.81
CA THR A 11 -37.59 -36.41 17.71
C THR A 11 -36.14 -36.11 18.01
N ALA A 12 -35.23 -36.67 17.22
CA ALA A 12 -33.82 -36.33 17.24
C ALA A 12 -33.60 -35.09 16.35
N THR A 13 -33.30 -33.96 16.97
CA THR A 13 -32.90 -32.72 16.27
C THR A 13 -31.42 -32.83 15.92
N LEU A 14 -31.10 -33.01 14.64
CA LEU A 14 -29.74 -32.98 14.15
C LEU A 14 -29.33 -31.49 14.05
N ALA A 15 -28.48 -31.04 14.97
CA ALA A 15 -27.83 -29.75 14.86
C ALA A 15 -26.69 -29.87 13.85
N ALA A 16 -26.86 -29.33 12.67
CA ALA A 16 -25.77 -29.18 11.68
C ALA A 16 -24.79 -28.14 12.18
N LEU A 17 -23.62 -28.57 12.64
CA LEU A 17 -22.48 -27.69 12.90
C LEU A 17 -21.98 -27.17 11.54
N VAL A 18 -22.26 -25.92 11.21
CA VAL A 18 -21.61 -25.22 10.08
C VAL A 18 -20.20 -24.88 10.54
N VAL A 19 -19.23 -25.73 10.14
CA VAL A 19 -17.82 -25.42 10.27
C VAL A 19 -17.51 -24.34 9.23
N VAL A 20 -17.54 -23.08 9.63
CA VAL A 20 -17.00 -21.99 8.82
C VAL A 20 -15.48 -22.13 8.88
N SER A 21 -14.91 -22.80 7.88
CA SER A 21 -13.46 -22.79 7.70
C SER A 21 -13.02 -21.35 7.45
N PRO A 22 -12.02 -20.82 8.18
CA PRO A 22 -11.40 -19.54 7.83
C PRO A 22 -10.58 -19.77 6.55
N LEU A 23 -11.22 -19.64 5.39
CA LEU A 23 -10.54 -19.58 4.12
C LEU A 23 -9.92 -18.18 3.97
N VAL A 24 -8.65 -18.16 3.57
CA VAL A 24 -7.85 -17.00 3.13
C VAL A 24 -7.07 -16.28 4.23
N ALA A 25 -6.32 -17.00 5.05
CA ALA A 25 -5.21 -16.40 5.80
C ALA A 25 -3.82 -16.95 5.40
N GLN A 26 -3.75 -17.96 4.50
CA GLN A 26 -2.53 -18.78 4.34
C GLN A 26 -1.51 -18.29 3.29
N ASP A 27 -1.84 -17.31 2.42
CA ASP A 27 -0.92 -16.84 1.36
C ASP A 27 -0.56 -15.36 1.44
N ARG A 28 -0.94 -14.68 2.52
CA ARG A 28 -0.55 -13.29 2.72
C ARG A 28 0.80 -13.28 3.41
N PRO A 29 1.91 -12.82 2.76
CA PRO A 29 3.14 -12.60 3.50
C PRO A 29 2.80 -11.65 4.64
N ASP A 30 3.13 -12.03 5.88
CA ASP A 30 2.98 -11.13 7.02
C ASP A 30 3.92 -9.94 6.79
N PRO A 31 3.41 -8.76 6.47
CA PRO A 31 4.26 -7.61 6.21
C PRO A 31 4.96 -7.16 7.49
N TYR A 32 4.41 -7.51 8.67
CA TYR A 32 5.00 -7.19 9.97
C TYR A 32 6.07 -8.20 10.41
N ALA A 33 6.24 -9.32 9.71
CA ALA A 33 7.43 -10.15 9.79
C ALA A 33 8.64 -9.52 9.05
N ALA A 34 8.40 -8.48 8.25
CA ALA A 34 9.47 -7.71 7.63
C ALA A 34 10.14 -6.78 8.67
N PRO A 35 11.41 -6.43 8.47
CA PRO A 35 12.17 -5.65 9.45
C PRO A 35 11.80 -4.15 9.39
N TYR A 36 10.68 -3.79 10.02
CA TYR A 36 10.29 -2.40 10.24
C TYR A 36 11.11 -1.81 11.40
N MET A 37 11.86 -0.75 11.11
CA MET A 37 12.73 -0.09 12.12
C MET A 37 11.94 0.38 13.34
N GLU A 38 10.68 0.80 13.17
CA GLU A 38 9.80 1.24 14.27
C GLU A 38 9.41 0.10 15.23
N SER A 39 9.59 -1.15 14.81
CA SER A 39 9.36 -2.36 15.64
C SER A 39 10.67 -3.01 16.12
N MET A 40 11.80 -2.37 15.85
CA MET A 40 13.13 -2.86 16.23
C MET A 40 13.77 -1.96 17.30
N THR A 41 14.55 -2.54 18.18
CA THR A 41 15.43 -1.79 19.06
C THR A 41 16.65 -1.26 18.28
N TRP A 42 17.29 -0.22 18.79
CA TRP A 42 18.48 0.33 18.14
C TRP A 42 19.63 -0.70 18.02
N THR A 43 19.73 -1.64 18.94
CA THR A 43 20.73 -2.73 18.92
C THR A 43 20.43 -3.72 17.80
N GLU A 44 19.17 -4.09 17.60
CA GLU A 44 18.73 -4.96 16.49
C GLU A 44 19.00 -4.30 15.12
N ILE A 45 18.74 -2.99 15.00
CA ILE A 45 19.05 -2.25 13.76
C ILE A 45 20.56 -2.23 13.52
N ARG A 46 21.38 -1.93 14.55
CA ARG A 46 22.86 -1.97 14.47
C ARG A 46 23.34 -3.32 13.97
N ASP A 47 22.85 -4.40 14.59
CA ASP A 47 23.28 -5.76 14.29
C ASP A 47 22.81 -6.21 12.90
N ALA A 48 21.63 -5.79 12.48
CA ALA A 48 21.12 -6.00 11.11
C ALA A 48 22.00 -5.31 10.06
N ILE A 49 22.42 -4.05 10.30
CA ILE A 49 23.32 -3.31 9.42
C ILE A 49 24.69 -3.97 9.36
N ALA A 50 25.24 -4.42 10.51
CA ALA A 50 26.49 -5.18 10.59
C ALA A 50 26.38 -6.53 9.85
N GLY A 51 25.21 -7.18 9.91
CA GLY A 51 24.87 -8.42 9.20
C GLY A 51 24.55 -8.26 7.71
N GLY A 52 24.74 -7.06 7.13
CA GLY A 52 24.61 -6.84 5.67
C GLY A 52 23.30 -6.21 5.22
N LYS A 53 22.39 -5.77 6.11
CA LYS A 53 21.22 -4.98 5.76
C LYS A 53 21.66 -3.56 5.39
N LYS A 54 21.95 -3.31 4.11
CA LYS A 54 22.51 -2.03 3.63
C LYS A 54 21.50 -1.17 2.86
N VAL A 55 20.32 -1.70 2.60
CA VAL A 55 19.23 -0.97 1.94
C VAL A 55 18.25 -0.45 2.99
N ALA A 56 17.87 0.82 2.92
CA ALA A 56 16.77 1.39 3.68
C ALA A 56 15.64 1.76 2.73
N ILE A 57 14.40 1.45 3.09
CA ILE A 57 13.20 1.83 2.31
C ILE A 57 12.43 2.86 3.12
N ILE A 58 12.16 4.02 2.54
CA ILE A 58 11.26 5.05 3.07
C ILE A 58 9.94 5.01 2.28
N PRO A 59 8.87 4.45 2.85
CA PRO A 59 7.56 4.48 2.21
C PRO A 59 6.90 5.85 2.42
N THR A 60 6.22 6.37 1.40
CA THR A 60 5.43 7.60 1.51
C THR A 60 4.00 7.34 1.05
N GLY A 61 3.05 7.63 1.91
CA GLY A 61 1.63 7.34 1.70
C GLY A 61 0.83 8.57 1.26
N GLY A 62 -0.14 8.94 2.07
CA GLY A 62 -1.03 10.09 1.88
C GLY A 62 -2.34 9.92 2.64
N THR A 63 -2.96 11.04 2.98
CA THR A 63 -4.25 11.09 3.64
C THR A 63 -5.20 11.93 2.80
N GLU A 64 -5.98 11.26 1.96
CA GLU A 64 -6.93 11.87 1.03
C GLU A 64 -8.31 11.21 1.10
N GLN A 65 -9.32 11.88 0.53
CA GLN A 65 -10.63 11.26 0.38
C GLN A 65 -10.57 10.10 -0.64
N ASN A 66 -11.33 9.06 -0.40
CA ASN A 66 -11.39 7.86 -1.25
C ASN A 66 -12.84 7.37 -1.41
N GLY A 67 -13.75 8.31 -1.64
CA GLY A 67 -15.19 8.03 -1.71
C GLY A 67 -15.79 7.65 -0.35
N PRO A 68 -17.08 7.31 -0.32
CA PRO A 68 -17.76 6.96 0.91
C PRO A 68 -17.41 5.56 1.44
N HIS A 69 -16.76 4.73 0.63
CA HIS A 69 -16.54 3.32 0.91
C HIS A 69 -15.14 2.98 1.42
N MET A 70 -14.18 3.91 1.38
CA MET A 70 -12.79 3.61 1.70
C MET A 70 -12.20 4.63 2.69
N VAL A 71 -11.39 4.16 3.63
CA VAL A 71 -10.75 5.03 4.63
C VAL A 71 -9.74 5.99 3.99
N MET A 72 -9.56 7.16 4.65
CA MET A 72 -8.70 8.23 4.20
C MET A 72 -7.22 7.82 4.03
N GLY A 73 -6.74 6.92 4.88
CA GLY A 73 -5.35 6.47 4.90
C GLY A 73 -5.03 5.32 3.93
N LYS A 74 -5.80 5.12 2.87
CA LYS A 74 -5.60 4.04 1.87
C LYS A 74 -4.14 3.89 1.47
N HIS A 75 -3.49 4.97 1.07
CA HIS A 75 -2.12 4.97 0.61
C HIS A 75 -1.12 4.55 1.70
N ASN A 76 -1.38 4.93 2.95
CA ASN A 76 -0.51 4.56 4.07
C ASN A 76 -0.49 3.03 4.28
N TYR A 77 -1.67 2.40 4.26
CA TYR A 77 -1.78 0.93 4.41
C TYR A 77 -1.13 0.20 3.23
N ILE A 78 -1.42 0.65 2.01
CA ILE A 78 -0.92 0.01 0.79
C ILE A 78 0.61 0.09 0.71
N VAL A 79 1.20 1.28 0.88
CA VAL A 79 2.65 1.45 0.74
C VAL A 79 3.42 0.77 1.86
N THR A 80 2.90 0.79 3.10
CA THR A 80 3.53 0.09 4.23
C THR A 80 3.60 -1.40 3.96
N PHE A 81 2.49 -2.00 3.53
CA PHE A 81 2.45 -3.42 3.16
C PHE A 81 3.39 -3.73 1.99
N ALA A 82 3.35 -2.92 0.93
CA ALA A 82 4.19 -3.11 -0.25
C ALA A 82 5.69 -2.97 0.06
N ALA A 83 6.07 -2.05 0.97
CA ALA A 83 7.43 -1.93 1.48
C ALA A 83 7.89 -3.22 2.17
N GLY A 84 7.02 -3.86 2.95
CA GLY A 84 7.27 -5.17 3.56
C GLY A 84 7.59 -6.24 2.52
N VAL A 85 6.75 -6.35 1.49
CA VAL A 85 6.96 -7.29 0.38
C VAL A 85 8.25 -6.98 -0.38
N LEU A 86 8.52 -5.69 -0.64
CA LEU A 86 9.74 -5.24 -1.32
C LEU A 86 10.99 -5.62 -0.50
N ALA A 87 11.01 -5.34 0.80
CA ALA A 87 12.13 -5.66 1.68
C ALA A 87 12.39 -7.17 1.77
N GLN A 88 11.34 -7.99 1.84
CA GLN A 88 11.45 -9.46 1.81
C GLN A 88 12.09 -9.95 0.50
N ARG A 89 11.65 -9.41 -0.65
CA ARG A 89 12.18 -9.82 -1.97
C ARG A 89 13.61 -9.32 -2.21
N LEU A 90 13.99 -8.18 -1.65
CA LEU A 90 15.38 -7.69 -1.70
C LEU A 90 16.32 -8.48 -0.77
N GLY A 91 15.83 -8.94 0.36
CA GLY A 91 16.56 -9.77 1.31
C GLY A 91 17.51 -8.99 2.23
N ASN A 92 17.96 -7.78 1.83
CA ASN A 92 18.97 -6.98 2.56
C ASN A 92 18.48 -5.58 2.97
N ALA A 93 17.15 -5.39 3.07
CA ALA A 93 16.54 -4.10 3.38
C ALA A 93 15.97 -4.03 4.80
N LEU A 94 15.97 -2.83 5.39
CA LEU A 94 15.13 -2.41 6.52
C LEU A 94 14.15 -1.33 6.05
N ILE A 95 13.03 -1.18 6.78
CA ILE A 95 11.95 -0.26 6.40
C ILE A 95 11.85 0.83 7.46
N ALA A 96 12.01 2.08 7.04
CA ALA A 96 11.78 3.26 7.88
C ALA A 96 10.27 3.46 8.12
N PRO A 97 9.87 4.22 9.15
CA PRO A 97 8.47 4.59 9.36
C PRO A 97 7.84 5.22 8.12
N THR A 98 6.60 4.85 7.83
CA THR A 98 5.88 5.39 6.68
C THR A 98 5.58 6.87 6.87
N LEU A 99 5.97 7.71 5.92
CA LEU A 99 5.64 9.12 5.90
C LEU A 99 4.20 9.30 5.40
N GLN A 100 3.31 9.74 6.30
CA GLN A 100 1.87 9.87 6.04
C GLN A 100 1.45 11.29 5.67
N TYR A 101 2.24 12.30 6.08
CA TYR A 101 2.04 13.70 5.74
C TYR A 101 2.84 14.00 4.48
N VAL A 102 2.15 14.14 3.35
CA VAL A 102 2.72 14.26 2.02
C VAL A 102 1.92 15.29 1.20
N PRO A 103 2.39 15.72 0.03
CA PRO A 103 1.57 16.56 -0.85
C PRO A 103 0.31 15.82 -1.34
N GLU A 104 -0.85 16.41 -1.09
CA GLU A 104 -2.16 16.00 -1.62
C GLU A 104 -2.88 17.22 -2.23
N GLY A 105 -2.15 18.01 -3.00
CA GLY A 105 -2.60 19.28 -3.58
C GLY A 105 -2.24 20.50 -2.73
N ASP A 106 -2.89 21.63 -3.00
CA ASP A 106 -2.70 22.86 -2.22
C ASP A 106 -3.25 22.66 -0.80
N TYR A 107 -2.41 22.87 0.22
CA TYR A 107 -2.81 22.69 1.63
C TYR A 107 -3.86 23.71 2.10
N ASN A 108 -4.05 24.85 1.40
CA ASN A 108 -5.15 25.79 1.63
C ASN A 108 -6.42 25.36 0.90
N ARG A 109 -6.29 24.56 -0.16
CA ARG A 109 -7.37 23.95 -0.93
C ARG A 109 -6.95 22.53 -1.33
N PRO A 110 -6.90 21.59 -0.38
CA PRO A 110 -6.51 20.22 -0.68
C PRO A 110 -7.32 19.63 -1.82
N ASN A 111 -6.77 18.64 -2.51
CA ASN A 111 -7.51 17.87 -3.50
C ASN A 111 -8.86 17.46 -2.91
N TRP A 112 -9.94 17.62 -3.68
CA TRP A 112 -11.29 17.34 -3.20
C TRP A 112 -11.77 18.25 -2.05
N GLY A 113 -11.37 19.49 -2.05
CA GLY A 113 -11.43 20.56 -1.04
C GLY A 113 -12.69 20.72 -0.19
N ASP A 114 -13.81 20.13 -0.57
CA ASP A 114 -15.07 20.06 0.16
C ASP A 114 -15.19 18.81 1.06
N LYS A 115 -14.21 17.90 1.01
CA LYS A 115 -14.25 16.63 1.76
C LYS A 115 -13.31 16.69 2.95
N PRO A 116 -13.84 16.70 4.18
CA PRO A 116 -13.04 16.86 5.39
C PRO A 116 -12.10 15.68 5.61
N GLY A 117 -10.93 15.95 6.18
CA GLY A 117 -9.94 14.96 6.56
C GLY A 117 -8.76 14.81 5.60
N VAL A 118 -8.78 15.48 4.44
CA VAL A 118 -7.60 15.55 3.56
C VAL A 118 -6.51 16.39 4.24
N ILE A 119 -5.29 15.86 4.28
CA ILE A 119 -4.12 16.54 4.85
C ILE A 119 -3.05 16.62 3.79
N SER A 120 -2.60 17.83 3.48
CA SER A 120 -1.57 18.08 2.48
C SER A 120 -0.40 18.87 3.05
N LEU A 121 0.82 18.46 2.70
CA LEU A 121 2.02 19.27 2.89
C LEU A 121 2.38 20.02 1.61
N PRO A 122 2.96 21.23 1.71
CA PRO A 122 3.62 21.82 0.55
C PRO A 122 4.87 21.03 0.17
N ASP A 123 5.17 20.92 -1.13
CA ASP A 123 6.35 20.20 -1.63
C ASP A 123 7.65 20.52 -0.90
N PRO A 124 7.99 21.81 -0.61
CA PRO A 124 9.24 22.11 0.08
C PRO A 124 9.32 21.54 1.51
N ALA A 125 8.18 21.41 2.20
CA ALA A 125 8.15 20.79 3.53
C ALA A 125 8.33 19.27 3.43
N TYR A 126 7.66 18.64 2.48
CA TYR A 126 7.81 17.22 2.19
C TYR A 126 9.24 16.86 1.80
N GLU A 127 9.86 17.63 0.90
CA GLU A 127 11.26 17.46 0.48
C GLU A 127 12.23 17.60 1.67
N LYS A 128 12.00 18.55 2.58
CA LYS A 128 12.83 18.70 3.78
C LYS A 128 12.74 17.51 4.72
N VAL A 129 11.56 16.92 4.89
CA VAL A 129 11.39 15.70 5.70
C VAL A 129 12.14 14.53 5.06
N LEU A 130 12.02 14.34 3.74
CA LEU A 130 12.75 13.31 3.02
C LEU A 130 14.26 13.52 3.12
N ASP A 131 14.77 14.74 2.91
CA ASP A 131 16.18 15.08 3.02
C ASP A 131 16.73 14.70 4.41
N ALA A 132 16.06 15.12 5.46
CA ALA A 132 16.48 14.83 6.84
C ALA A 132 16.48 13.32 7.14
N ALA A 133 15.44 12.59 6.72
CA ALA A 133 15.35 11.16 6.91
C ALA A 133 16.46 10.39 6.17
N VAL A 134 16.69 10.75 4.90
CA VAL A 134 17.73 10.14 4.06
C VAL A 134 19.12 10.39 4.63
N ARG A 135 19.43 11.62 5.07
CA ARG A 135 20.71 11.94 5.70
C ARG A 135 20.95 11.17 7.01
N SER A 136 19.91 11.02 7.82
CA SER A 136 19.98 10.21 9.05
C SER A 136 20.30 8.76 8.74
N LEU A 137 19.66 8.15 7.75
CA LEU A 137 19.92 6.77 7.35
C LEU A 137 21.34 6.58 6.81
N LYS A 138 21.86 7.56 6.02
CA LYS A 138 23.24 7.56 5.55
C LYS A 138 24.23 7.52 6.70
N VAL A 139 24.03 8.33 7.74
CA VAL A 139 24.94 8.38 8.93
C VAL A 139 24.97 7.04 9.65
N HIS A 140 23.88 6.28 9.64
CA HIS A 140 23.81 4.96 10.26
C HIS A 140 24.41 3.83 9.41
N GLY A 141 24.88 4.11 8.18
CA GLY A 141 25.64 3.15 7.36
C GLY A 141 24.81 2.41 6.32
N PHE A 142 23.63 2.91 5.97
CA PHE A 142 22.91 2.47 4.78
C PHE A 142 23.58 3.03 3.52
N THR A 143 23.75 2.20 2.51
CA THR A 143 24.39 2.56 1.22
C THR A 143 23.41 2.80 0.10
N ASP A 144 22.24 2.21 0.18
CA ASP A 144 21.16 2.39 -0.78
C ASP A 144 19.88 2.78 -0.04
N ILE A 145 19.34 3.96 -0.35
CA ILE A 145 18.14 4.48 0.28
C ILE A 145 17.06 4.61 -0.77
N ILE A 146 16.04 3.78 -0.64
CA ILE A 146 14.91 3.67 -1.58
C ILE A 146 13.76 4.53 -1.08
N LEU A 147 13.22 5.36 -1.96
CA LEU A 147 11.97 6.10 -1.77
C LEU A 147 10.90 5.46 -2.65
N ILE A 148 9.78 5.04 -2.05
CA ILE A 148 8.58 4.59 -2.77
C ILE A 148 7.37 5.41 -2.33
N GLY A 149 6.51 5.79 -3.27
CA GLY A 149 5.33 6.61 -3.00
C GLY A 149 4.07 6.02 -3.63
N ASP A 150 2.98 5.93 -2.86
CA ASP A 150 1.73 5.35 -3.33
C ASP A 150 0.73 6.39 -3.86
N SER A 151 0.98 7.69 -3.66
CA SER A 151 0.23 8.80 -4.24
C SER A 151 0.99 9.47 -5.39
N GLY A 152 0.26 9.97 -6.38
CA GLY A 152 0.84 10.66 -7.54
C GLY A 152 1.70 11.88 -7.17
N PRO A 153 1.22 12.78 -6.31
CA PRO A 153 1.98 13.96 -5.86
C PRO A 153 3.33 13.63 -5.19
N ASN A 154 3.49 12.45 -4.59
CA ASN A 154 4.74 12.06 -3.93
C ASN A 154 5.92 11.96 -4.88
N GLN A 155 5.66 11.58 -6.15
CA GLN A 155 6.69 11.21 -7.13
C GLN A 155 7.67 12.34 -7.41
N ARG A 156 7.16 13.59 -7.48
CA ARG A 156 7.97 14.77 -7.79
C ARG A 156 8.99 15.05 -6.69
N GLY A 157 8.56 15.13 -5.44
CA GLY A 157 9.45 15.43 -4.31
C GLY A 157 10.49 14.32 -4.08
N MET A 158 10.09 13.05 -4.20
CA MET A 158 11.05 11.93 -4.12
C MET A 158 12.14 12.03 -5.21
N THR A 159 11.74 12.30 -6.45
CA THR A 159 12.68 12.47 -7.57
C THR A 159 13.62 13.66 -7.38
N SER A 160 13.07 14.79 -6.92
CA SER A 160 13.83 16.02 -6.62
C SER A 160 14.92 15.75 -5.58
N ILE A 161 14.58 15.14 -4.46
CA ILE A 161 15.50 14.83 -3.36
C ILE A 161 16.54 13.78 -3.78
N ALA A 162 16.13 12.72 -4.44
CA ALA A 162 17.08 11.70 -4.92
C ALA A 162 18.13 12.32 -5.87
N LYS A 163 17.70 13.18 -6.80
CA LYS A 163 18.60 13.89 -7.72
C LYS A 163 19.56 14.82 -6.97
N ALA A 164 19.04 15.62 -6.05
CA ALA A 164 19.82 16.60 -5.29
C ALA A 164 20.90 15.93 -4.43
N LEU A 165 20.51 14.90 -3.65
CA LEU A 165 21.43 14.22 -2.74
C LEU A 165 22.46 13.37 -3.48
N ASN A 166 22.09 12.71 -4.57
CA ASN A 166 23.06 11.99 -5.39
C ASN A 166 24.08 12.92 -6.04
N ALA A 167 23.67 14.13 -6.46
CA ALA A 167 24.60 15.14 -6.97
C ALA A 167 25.51 15.68 -5.87
N GLU A 168 24.98 15.97 -4.68
CA GLU A 168 25.75 16.44 -3.52
C GLU A 168 26.82 15.42 -3.08
N TRP A 169 26.47 14.12 -3.09
CA TRP A 169 27.36 13.09 -2.55
C TRP A 169 28.37 12.55 -3.58
N GLY A 170 28.19 12.82 -4.86
CA GLY A 170 29.21 12.61 -5.89
C GLY A 170 29.81 11.21 -5.95
N GLY A 171 29.04 10.18 -5.69
CA GLY A 171 29.55 8.80 -5.70
C GLY A 171 30.25 8.35 -4.41
N ALA A 172 30.03 9.04 -3.28
CA ALA A 172 30.58 8.70 -1.95
C ALA A 172 30.08 7.35 -1.36
N GLY A 173 29.71 6.39 -2.21
CA GLY A 173 29.30 5.04 -1.80
C GLY A 173 27.87 4.96 -1.26
N VAL A 174 27.09 6.04 -1.29
CA VAL A 174 25.68 6.06 -0.92
C VAL A 174 24.83 6.58 -2.07
N ARG A 175 23.71 5.94 -2.35
CA ARG A 175 22.77 6.30 -3.42
C ARG A 175 21.35 6.42 -2.90
N VAL A 176 20.61 7.38 -3.43
CA VAL A 176 19.18 7.54 -3.19
C VAL A 176 18.42 7.17 -4.45
N HIS A 177 17.45 6.30 -4.33
CA HIS A 177 16.67 5.75 -5.43
C HIS A 177 15.20 6.14 -5.28
N ALA A 178 14.71 7.09 -6.09
CA ALA A 178 13.27 7.34 -6.22
C ALA A 178 12.68 6.31 -7.19
N LEU A 179 12.05 5.27 -6.66
CA LEU A 179 11.50 4.19 -7.48
C LEU A 179 10.07 4.54 -7.92
N THR A 180 9.97 5.48 -8.86
CA THR A 180 8.67 5.97 -9.37
C THR A 180 7.90 4.91 -10.15
N ASP A 181 8.58 3.91 -10.74
CA ASP A 181 7.93 2.78 -11.41
C ASP A 181 7.01 1.96 -10.49
N TYR A 182 7.26 1.99 -9.18
CA TYR A 182 6.33 1.45 -8.19
C TYR A 182 4.91 1.98 -8.42
N TYR A 183 4.76 3.28 -8.60
CA TYR A 183 3.48 3.93 -8.81
C TYR A 183 3.09 3.97 -10.29
N GLU A 184 3.95 4.48 -11.16
CA GLU A 184 3.66 4.75 -12.56
C GLU A 184 3.42 3.48 -13.35
N GLN A 185 4.40 2.56 -13.36
CA GLN A 185 4.26 1.27 -14.04
C GLN A 185 3.25 0.36 -13.35
N GLY A 186 3.20 0.38 -12.01
CA GLY A 186 2.22 -0.40 -11.27
C GLY A 186 0.78 -0.11 -11.69
N ARG A 187 0.43 1.16 -11.92
CA ARG A 187 -0.89 1.57 -12.40
C ARG A 187 -1.17 1.12 -13.83
N ILE A 188 -0.20 1.23 -14.72
CA ILE A 188 -0.33 0.78 -16.11
C ILE A 188 -0.55 -0.73 -16.15
N LEU A 189 0.29 -1.49 -15.47
CA LEU A 189 0.26 -2.95 -15.51
C LEU A 189 -1.06 -3.54 -14.98
N ILE A 190 -1.59 -3.01 -13.87
CA ILE A 190 -2.87 -3.52 -13.35
C ILE A 190 -4.04 -3.15 -14.27
N ARG A 191 -4.07 -1.94 -14.81
CA ARG A 191 -5.10 -1.53 -15.78
C ARG A 191 -5.10 -2.43 -17.01
N ASP A 192 -3.92 -2.66 -17.61
CA ASP A 192 -3.76 -3.48 -18.80
C ASP A 192 -4.12 -4.95 -18.53
N TYR A 193 -3.76 -5.46 -17.35
CA TYR A 193 -4.17 -6.78 -16.90
C TYR A 193 -5.69 -6.91 -16.80
N LEU A 194 -6.37 -5.96 -16.16
CA LEU A 194 -7.82 -5.98 -16.00
C LEU A 194 -8.55 -5.85 -17.34
N ASN A 195 -8.04 -5.00 -18.24
CA ASN A 195 -8.57 -4.87 -19.58
C ASN A 195 -8.43 -6.19 -20.36
N LYS A 196 -7.22 -6.76 -20.38
CA LYS A 196 -6.94 -8.00 -21.12
C LYS A 196 -7.73 -9.21 -20.57
N THR A 197 -7.84 -9.32 -19.24
CA THR A 197 -8.41 -10.50 -18.58
C THR A 197 -9.94 -10.47 -18.53
N TYR A 198 -10.51 -9.29 -18.30
CA TYR A 198 -11.95 -9.13 -18.06
C TYR A 198 -12.66 -8.25 -19.08
N GLY A 199 -11.92 -7.62 -20.01
CA GLY A 199 -12.48 -6.68 -20.98
C GLY A 199 -12.92 -5.34 -20.35
N TRP A 200 -12.44 -5.01 -19.14
CA TRP A 200 -12.87 -3.79 -18.45
C TRP A 200 -12.18 -2.56 -19.03
N SER A 201 -12.98 -1.53 -19.32
CA SER A 201 -12.47 -0.26 -19.83
C SER A 201 -11.68 0.50 -18.74
N GLU A 202 -10.85 1.45 -19.17
CA GLU A 202 -10.15 2.36 -18.25
C GLU A 202 -11.12 3.13 -17.35
N GLN A 203 -12.26 3.54 -17.89
CA GLN A 203 -13.29 4.23 -17.13
C GLN A 203 -13.89 3.34 -16.03
N MET A 204 -14.06 2.04 -16.28
CA MET A 204 -14.56 1.09 -15.29
C MET A 204 -13.53 0.81 -14.22
N VAL A 205 -12.28 0.58 -14.60
CA VAL A 205 -11.17 0.36 -13.64
C VAL A 205 -10.97 1.58 -12.76
N GLY A 206 -11.04 2.75 -13.37
CA GLY A 206 -10.89 4.04 -12.70
C GLY A 206 -9.46 4.39 -12.32
N SER A 207 -9.28 5.64 -11.90
CA SER A 207 -7.99 6.18 -11.51
C SER A 207 -7.92 6.63 -10.05
N HIS A 208 -9.07 6.63 -9.34
CA HIS A 208 -9.14 7.05 -7.95
C HIS A 208 -10.29 6.35 -7.22
N ALA A 209 -9.97 5.66 -6.14
CA ALA A 209 -10.94 4.89 -5.34
C ALA A 209 -11.80 3.90 -6.14
N GLY A 210 -11.40 3.56 -7.37
CA GLY A 210 -12.08 2.61 -8.24
C GLY A 210 -11.71 1.17 -7.96
N THR A 211 -11.84 0.31 -8.97
CA THR A 211 -11.60 -1.13 -8.86
C THR A 211 -10.21 -1.46 -8.32
N SER A 212 -9.16 -0.83 -8.86
CA SER A 212 -7.77 -1.14 -8.49
C SER A 212 -7.46 -0.73 -7.05
N ASP A 213 -7.76 0.51 -6.66
CA ASP A 213 -7.48 1.03 -5.32
C ASP A 213 -8.24 0.25 -4.26
N THR A 214 -9.54 0.02 -4.50
CA THR A 214 -10.39 -0.75 -3.59
C THR A 214 -9.89 -2.18 -3.43
N SER A 215 -9.45 -2.82 -4.52
CA SER A 215 -8.89 -4.17 -4.49
C SER A 215 -7.61 -4.24 -3.66
N GLN A 216 -6.69 -3.28 -3.84
CA GLN A 216 -5.46 -3.21 -3.07
C GLN A 216 -5.75 -3.08 -1.57
N LEU A 217 -6.67 -2.19 -1.18
CA LEU A 217 -7.01 -2.03 0.22
C LEU A 217 -7.78 -3.24 0.77
N LEU A 218 -8.66 -3.88 0.00
CA LEU A 218 -9.30 -5.15 0.38
C LEU A 218 -8.25 -6.23 0.69
N TYR A 219 -7.17 -6.27 -0.06
CA TYR A 219 -6.09 -7.23 0.15
C TYR A 219 -5.26 -6.92 1.38
N VAL A 220 -4.85 -5.67 1.58
CA VAL A 220 -3.92 -5.30 2.65
C VAL A 220 -4.61 -4.97 3.98
N PHE A 221 -5.80 -4.36 3.95
CA PHE A 221 -6.56 -3.93 5.12
C PHE A 221 -8.07 -3.90 4.81
N SER A 222 -8.71 -5.06 4.78
CA SER A 222 -10.13 -5.20 4.41
C SER A 222 -11.09 -4.42 5.32
N GLN A 223 -10.72 -4.19 6.58
CA GLN A 223 -11.49 -3.37 7.53
C GLN A 223 -11.56 -1.90 7.12
N GLY A 224 -10.68 -1.45 6.23
CA GLY A 224 -10.69 -0.12 5.63
C GLY A 224 -11.82 0.11 4.61
N ILE A 225 -12.58 -0.94 4.25
CA ILE A 225 -13.64 -0.85 3.23
C ILE A 225 -15.02 -0.96 3.88
N ARG A 226 -15.93 -0.07 3.49
CA ARG A 226 -17.36 -0.07 3.79
C ARG A 226 -18.11 -0.67 2.60
N LYS A 227 -18.29 -1.98 2.59
CA LYS A 227 -18.84 -2.72 1.44
C LYS A 227 -20.25 -2.27 1.07
N ASP A 228 -21.04 -1.90 2.06
CA ASP A 228 -22.40 -1.37 1.91
C ASP A 228 -22.46 0.00 1.23
N LYS A 229 -21.34 0.69 1.11
CA LYS A 229 -21.21 2.00 0.45
C LYS A 229 -20.50 1.95 -0.91
N MET A 230 -20.18 0.75 -1.39
CA MET A 230 -19.57 0.57 -2.71
C MET A 230 -20.63 0.74 -3.79
N ALA A 231 -20.38 1.65 -4.74
CA ALA A 231 -21.23 1.87 -5.91
C ALA A 231 -20.38 2.38 -7.09
N PRO A 232 -20.76 2.11 -8.35
CA PRO A 232 -20.08 2.70 -9.50
C PRO A 232 -19.98 4.23 -9.38
N ASN A 233 -18.79 4.78 -9.58
CA ASN A 233 -18.48 6.21 -9.35
C ASN A 233 -18.93 6.75 -7.96
N GLY A 234 -19.00 5.87 -6.96
CA GLY A 234 -19.42 6.23 -5.60
C GLY A 234 -20.89 6.53 -5.43
N GLY A 235 -21.72 6.26 -6.45
CA GLY A 235 -23.16 6.49 -6.42
C GLY A 235 -23.59 7.92 -6.74
N SER A 236 -22.67 8.87 -6.85
CA SER A 236 -22.93 10.26 -7.28
C SER A 236 -21.69 10.90 -7.91
N PRO A 237 -21.85 11.94 -8.74
CA PRO A 237 -20.71 12.68 -9.31
C PRO A 237 -19.79 13.30 -8.26
N ASP A 238 -20.33 13.68 -7.11
CA ASP A 238 -19.61 14.35 -6.04
C ASP A 238 -18.99 13.36 -5.01
N ALA A 239 -19.15 12.05 -5.23
CA ALA A 239 -18.64 11.06 -4.30
C ALA A 239 -17.10 11.01 -4.24
N GLY A 240 -16.41 11.60 -5.21
CA GLY A 240 -14.95 11.57 -5.30
C GLY A 240 -14.40 10.19 -5.64
N VAL A 241 -15.11 9.41 -6.44
CA VAL A 241 -14.72 8.09 -6.93
C VAL A 241 -14.69 8.11 -8.45
N GLN A 242 -13.65 7.55 -9.01
CA GLN A 242 -13.52 7.34 -10.46
C GLN A 242 -13.38 5.85 -10.72
N GLY A 243 -14.39 5.23 -11.32
CA GLY A 243 -14.42 3.81 -11.62
C GLY A 243 -15.48 3.04 -10.84
N ASP A 244 -15.40 1.72 -10.89
CA ASP A 244 -16.40 0.82 -10.28
C ASP A 244 -15.77 -0.02 -9.14
N PRO A 245 -15.83 0.45 -7.88
CA PRO A 245 -15.31 -0.30 -6.74
C PRO A 245 -16.04 -1.63 -6.48
N THR A 246 -17.25 -1.83 -7.04
CA THR A 246 -18.01 -3.08 -6.84
C THR A 246 -17.37 -4.28 -7.55
N LYS A 247 -16.45 -4.04 -8.47
CA LYS A 247 -15.64 -5.06 -9.15
C LYS A 247 -14.38 -5.45 -8.42
N ALA A 248 -14.09 -4.80 -7.30
CA ALA A 248 -12.88 -5.04 -6.54
C ALA A 248 -12.86 -6.40 -5.83
N SER A 249 -11.69 -7.01 -5.78
CA SER A 249 -11.45 -8.22 -4.99
C SER A 249 -10.04 -8.25 -4.40
N PRO A 250 -9.83 -8.99 -3.29
CA PRO A 250 -8.49 -9.18 -2.72
C PRO A 250 -7.49 -9.80 -3.68
N GLU A 251 -7.94 -10.69 -4.58
CA GLU A 251 -7.09 -11.36 -5.59
C GLU A 251 -6.54 -10.32 -6.59
N ILE A 252 -7.38 -9.43 -7.08
CA ILE A 252 -6.94 -8.30 -7.92
C ILE A 252 -5.97 -7.40 -7.14
N GLY A 253 -6.25 -7.17 -5.85
CA GLY A 253 -5.39 -6.40 -4.97
C GLY A 253 -3.99 -6.99 -4.84
N LYS A 254 -3.90 -8.31 -4.64
CA LYS A 254 -2.62 -9.03 -4.61
C LYS A 254 -1.83 -8.85 -5.90
N ILE A 255 -2.49 -9.02 -7.05
CA ILE A 255 -1.86 -8.85 -8.37
C ILE A 255 -1.36 -7.41 -8.55
N ALA A 256 -2.13 -6.40 -8.13
CA ALA A 256 -1.73 -5.00 -8.20
C ALA A 256 -0.49 -4.71 -7.35
N ILE A 257 -0.44 -5.23 -6.11
CA ILE A 257 0.74 -5.11 -5.24
C ILE A 257 1.96 -5.80 -5.86
N ASP A 258 1.79 -6.99 -6.42
CA ASP A 258 2.86 -7.72 -7.08
C ASP A 258 3.43 -6.95 -8.29
N PHE A 259 2.59 -6.31 -9.10
CA PHE A 259 3.03 -5.46 -10.20
C PHE A 259 3.84 -4.25 -9.70
N LYS A 260 3.34 -3.53 -8.69
CA LYS A 260 4.02 -2.39 -8.07
C LYS A 260 5.40 -2.78 -7.56
N VAL A 261 5.48 -3.82 -6.76
CA VAL A 261 6.74 -4.28 -6.16
C VAL A 261 7.72 -4.79 -7.22
N ASN A 262 7.26 -5.55 -8.22
CA ASN A 262 8.11 -6.03 -9.29
C ASN A 262 8.65 -4.90 -10.17
N ALA A 263 7.85 -3.87 -10.45
CA ALA A 263 8.30 -2.68 -11.17
C ALA A 263 9.38 -1.93 -10.39
N ALA A 264 9.18 -1.72 -9.08
CA ALA A 264 10.19 -1.13 -8.20
C ALA A 264 11.50 -1.93 -8.18
N ILE A 265 11.43 -3.26 -8.04
CA ILE A 265 12.63 -4.13 -8.07
C ILE A 265 13.35 -4.02 -9.40
N LYS A 266 12.61 -4.01 -10.51
CA LYS A 266 13.21 -3.88 -11.85
C LYS A 266 13.95 -2.56 -11.99
N GLN A 267 13.32 -1.45 -11.59
CA GLN A 267 13.93 -0.12 -11.61
C GLN A 267 15.18 -0.05 -10.72
N PHE A 268 15.09 -0.57 -9.48
CA PHE A 268 16.21 -0.62 -8.54
C PHE A 268 17.40 -1.39 -9.11
N LYS A 269 17.17 -2.60 -9.63
CA LYS A 269 18.21 -3.43 -10.22
C LYS A 269 18.88 -2.77 -11.44
N ALA A 270 18.11 -2.05 -12.24
CA ALA A 270 18.64 -1.31 -13.40
C ALA A 270 19.51 -0.10 -13.01
N ALA A 271 19.33 0.44 -11.80
CA ALA A 271 20.12 1.55 -11.26
C ALA A 271 21.39 1.08 -10.50
N MET A 272 21.52 -0.22 -10.26
CA MET A 272 22.72 -0.78 -9.65
C MET A 272 23.83 -0.95 -10.70
N PRO A 273 25.12 -0.76 -10.32
CA PRO A 273 26.27 -0.87 -11.23
C PRO A 273 26.46 -2.29 -11.76
#